data_e16c688770f91e06b318bc892bb3ceed
#
_entry.id   e16c688770f91e06b318bc892bb3ceed
#
_cell.length_a   1.000
_cell.length_b   1.000
_cell.length_c   1.000
_cell.angle_alpha   90.00
_cell.angle_beta   90.00
_cell.angle_gamma   90.00
#
_symmetry.space_group_name_H-M   'P 1'
#
loop_
_entity.id
_entity.type
_entity.pdbx_description
1 polymer ?
#
loop_
_entity_poly.entity_id
_entity_poly.type
_entity_poly.pdbx_seq_one_letter_code
_entity_poly.pdbx_strand_id
1 'polypeptide(L)'
;MRDDGTPSDMLYDRVSVSAEVYAALGDTPLLMSGDHTGDYNEVGVMKSLAVQMGVPSEDVFLDHEGYSTYESLYRAKAVFGAKRMIIITQEYHLHRALHIARELGMEAVGVSADLRPYRGQTRYNAREHLARFKDFFAAAKGEYDGHLDPPVDLNGDGNET
;
A
#
# COMPACT_ATOMS: atom_id res chain seq x y z
N MET A 1 8.49 -6.19 8.19
CA MET A 1 8.49 -7.40 9.05
C MET A 1 9.71 -7.40 9.95
N ARG A 2 9.67 -8.11 11.06
CA ARG A 2 10.81 -8.45 11.93
C ARG A 2 11.39 -9.79 11.51
N ASP A 3 12.60 -10.11 11.99
CA ASP A 3 13.31 -11.37 11.67
C ASP A 3 12.56 -12.64 12.14
N ASP A 4 11.66 -12.51 13.10
CA ASP A 4 10.82 -13.59 13.64
C ASP A 4 9.49 -13.78 12.87
N GLY A 5 9.31 -13.08 11.75
CA GLY A 5 8.10 -13.13 10.94
C GLY A 5 6.93 -12.31 11.49
N THR A 6 7.10 -11.60 12.61
CA THR A 6 6.07 -10.70 13.13
C THR A 6 6.07 -9.36 12.39
N PRO A 7 4.94 -8.65 12.33
CA PRO A 7 4.89 -7.33 11.71
C PRO A 7 5.77 -6.33 12.46
N SER A 8 6.44 -5.46 11.71
CA SER A 8 7.11 -4.31 12.31
C SER A 8 6.10 -3.33 12.89
N ASP A 9 6.52 -2.47 13.83
CA ASP A 9 5.63 -1.45 14.39
C ASP A 9 5.03 -0.55 13.30
N MET A 10 5.82 -0.20 12.28
CA MET A 10 5.34 0.59 11.13
C MET A 10 4.26 -0.12 10.32
N LEU A 11 4.43 -1.43 10.07
CA LEU A 11 3.45 -2.23 9.34
C LEU A 11 2.16 -2.38 10.16
N TYR A 12 2.29 -2.69 11.44
CA TYR A 12 1.17 -2.80 12.37
C TYR A 12 0.35 -1.50 12.42
N ASP A 13 1.02 -0.35 12.55
CA ASP A 13 0.37 0.95 12.62
C ASP A 13 -0.35 1.30 11.30
N ARG A 14 0.22 0.96 10.14
CA ARG A 14 -0.47 1.11 8.83
C ARG A 14 -1.77 0.33 8.79
N VAL A 15 -1.73 -0.94 9.15
CA VAL A 15 -2.92 -1.79 9.12
C VAL A 15 -3.95 -1.33 10.14
N SER A 16 -3.51 -0.90 11.35
CA SER A 16 -4.40 -0.37 12.39
C SER A 16 -5.16 0.86 11.90
N VAL A 17 -4.46 1.84 11.33
CA VAL A 17 -5.10 3.05 10.77
C VAL A 17 -5.99 2.70 9.58
N SER A 18 -5.60 1.72 8.76
CA SER A 18 -6.45 1.25 7.64
C SER A 18 -7.76 0.64 8.13
N ALA A 19 -7.73 -0.16 9.19
CA ALA A 19 -8.93 -0.73 9.79
C ALA A 19 -9.83 0.34 10.43
N GLU A 20 -9.25 1.36 11.07
CA GLU A 20 -10.00 2.49 11.61
C GLU A 20 -10.70 3.32 10.50
N VAL A 21 -10.00 3.58 9.40
CA VAL A 21 -10.55 4.29 8.25
C VAL A 21 -11.65 3.46 7.58
N TYR A 22 -11.43 2.15 7.43
CA TYR A 22 -12.46 1.22 6.93
C TYR A 22 -13.72 1.28 7.81
N ALA A 23 -13.58 1.16 9.13
CA ALA A 23 -14.71 1.22 10.05
C ALA A 23 -15.48 2.56 10.00
N ALA A 24 -14.78 3.66 9.70
CA ALA A 24 -15.39 4.99 9.60
C ALA A 24 -16.14 5.21 8.28
N LEU A 25 -15.69 4.60 7.18
CA LEU A 25 -16.25 4.81 5.84
C LEU A 25 -17.31 3.76 5.48
N GLY A 26 -17.17 2.53 5.98
CA GLY A 26 -17.97 1.37 5.57
C GLY A 26 -17.76 0.99 4.11
N ASP A 27 -17.96 -0.26 3.78
CA ASP A 27 -18.03 -0.82 2.41
C ASP A 27 -16.95 -0.31 1.41
N THR A 28 -15.78 0.09 1.93
CA THR A 28 -14.66 0.57 1.11
C THR A 28 -13.57 -0.48 1.08
N PRO A 29 -13.26 -1.13 -0.07
CA PRO A 29 -12.29 -2.20 -0.11
C PRO A 29 -10.89 -1.71 0.32
N LEU A 30 -10.16 -2.55 1.05
CA LEU A 30 -8.77 -2.34 1.41
C LEU A 30 -7.86 -3.06 0.41
N LEU A 31 -6.95 -2.32 -0.22
CA LEU A 31 -5.89 -2.91 -1.04
C LEU A 31 -4.58 -2.93 -0.25
N MET A 32 -4.11 -4.12 0.11
CA MET A 32 -2.82 -4.34 0.75
C MET A 32 -1.78 -4.62 -0.34
N SER A 33 -0.91 -3.64 -0.59
CA SER A 33 0.16 -3.75 -1.59
C SER A 33 1.52 -3.85 -0.91
N GLY A 34 2.33 -4.81 -1.32
CA GLY A 34 3.64 -5.05 -0.73
C GLY A 34 4.43 -6.09 -1.50
N ASP A 35 5.60 -6.45 -0.95
CA ASP A 35 6.51 -7.42 -1.53
C ASP A 35 6.11 -8.85 -1.12
N HIS A 36 6.15 -9.75 -2.11
CA HIS A 36 6.02 -11.19 -1.90
C HIS A 36 7.21 -11.90 -2.56
N THR A 37 8.36 -11.85 -1.92
CA THR A 37 9.58 -12.53 -2.41
C THR A 37 9.90 -13.75 -1.54
N GLY A 38 9.89 -14.94 -2.16
CA GLY A 38 10.21 -16.20 -1.49
C GLY A 38 9.22 -16.56 -0.39
N ASP A 39 9.74 -16.87 0.80
CA ASP A 39 8.91 -17.22 1.98
C ASP A 39 8.30 -15.98 2.68
N TYR A 40 8.54 -14.78 2.15
CA TYR A 40 8.13 -13.52 2.73
C TYR A 40 6.79 -13.08 2.15
N ASN A 41 5.71 -13.26 2.90
CA ASN A 41 4.36 -12.86 2.51
C ASN A 41 3.87 -11.68 3.37
N GLU A 42 4.34 -10.46 3.06
CA GLU A 42 3.95 -9.26 3.80
C GLU A 42 2.46 -8.96 3.67
N VAL A 43 1.92 -9.08 2.46
CA VAL A 43 0.51 -8.78 2.18
C VAL A 43 -0.45 -9.74 2.88
N GLY A 44 -0.10 -11.02 2.97
CA GLY A 44 -0.87 -12.01 3.73
C GLY A 44 -0.88 -11.71 5.24
N VAL A 45 0.24 -11.24 5.78
CA VAL A 45 0.30 -10.77 7.18
C VAL A 45 -0.56 -9.52 7.38
N MET A 46 -0.53 -8.56 6.45
CA MET A 46 -1.39 -7.38 6.50
C MET A 46 -2.87 -7.75 6.47
N LYS A 47 -3.29 -8.67 5.59
CA LYS A 47 -4.67 -9.18 5.53
C LYS A 47 -5.08 -9.83 6.86
N SER A 48 -4.24 -10.72 7.38
CA SER A 48 -4.52 -11.40 8.65
C SER A 48 -4.70 -10.41 9.81
N LEU A 49 -3.89 -9.35 9.86
CA LEU A 49 -4.02 -8.28 10.86
C LEU A 49 -5.30 -7.48 10.67
N ALA A 50 -5.65 -7.08 9.45
CA ALA A 50 -6.87 -6.34 9.15
C ALA A 50 -8.12 -7.13 9.57
N VAL A 51 -8.15 -8.42 9.26
CA VAL A 51 -9.23 -9.33 9.69
C VAL A 51 -9.31 -9.44 11.22
N GLN A 52 -8.17 -9.56 11.92
CA GLN A 52 -8.15 -9.55 13.38
C GLN A 52 -8.66 -8.23 13.96
N MET A 53 -8.53 -7.12 13.24
CA MET A 53 -9.05 -5.79 13.63
C MET A 53 -10.49 -5.56 13.19
N GLY A 54 -11.17 -6.58 12.64
CA GLY A 54 -12.60 -6.57 12.35
C GLY A 54 -12.97 -6.20 10.91
N VAL A 55 -12.00 -6.10 10.00
CA VAL A 55 -12.29 -5.93 8.57
C VAL A 55 -12.72 -7.29 7.99
N PRO A 56 -13.85 -7.38 7.26
CA PRO A 56 -14.23 -8.61 6.57
C PRO A 56 -13.14 -9.06 5.59
N SER A 57 -12.86 -10.35 5.56
CA SER A 57 -11.80 -10.91 4.73
C SER A 57 -12.04 -10.67 3.23
N GLU A 58 -13.30 -10.71 2.81
CA GLU A 58 -13.75 -10.45 1.44
C GLU A 58 -13.49 -9.01 0.97
N ASP A 59 -13.37 -8.06 1.90
CA ASP A 59 -13.09 -6.66 1.59
C ASP A 59 -11.59 -6.32 1.57
N VAL A 60 -10.71 -7.31 1.83
CA VAL A 60 -9.27 -7.13 1.82
C VAL A 60 -8.64 -7.79 0.60
N PHE A 61 -8.24 -6.98 -0.36
CA PHE A 61 -7.57 -7.36 -1.60
C PHE A 61 -6.06 -7.31 -1.45
N LEU A 62 -5.35 -8.21 -2.13
CA LEU A 62 -3.89 -8.32 -2.06
C LEU A 62 -3.24 -7.97 -3.40
N ASP A 63 -2.25 -7.09 -3.36
CA ASP A 63 -1.32 -6.83 -4.47
C ASP A 63 0.07 -7.35 -4.09
N HIS A 64 0.45 -8.49 -4.63
CA HIS A 64 1.67 -9.22 -4.34
C HIS A 64 2.91 -8.67 -5.05
N GLU A 65 2.77 -7.72 -5.96
CA GLU A 65 3.84 -7.19 -6.80
C GLU A 65 4.09 -5.69 -6.58
N GLY A 66 3.78 -5.19 -5.41
CA GLY A 66 4.02 -3.80 -5.01
C GLY A 66 5.47 -3.55 -4.54
N TYR A 67 6.47 -3.80 -5.41
CA TYR A 67 7.90 -3.69 -5.05
C TYR A 67 8.40 -2.25 -4.89
N SER A 68 7.69 -1.28 -5.41
CA SER A 68 7.96 0.15 -5.24
C SER A 68 6.68 0.95 -5.11
N THR A 69 6.77 2.20 -4.63
CA THR A 69 5.58 3.05 -4.52
C THR A 69 4.95 3.34 -5.89
N TYR A 70 5.77 3.49 -6.93
CA TYR A 70 5.27 3.68 -8.28
C TYR A 70 4.50 2.45 -8.77
N GLU A 71 5.07 1.25 -8.62
CA GLU A 71 4.43 -0.01 -9.02
C GLU A 71 3.12 -0.25 -8.27
N SER A 72 3.11 -0.10 -6.94
CA SER A 72 1.89 -0.22 -6.14
C SER A 72 0.76 0.68 -6.65
N LEU A 73 1.04 1.95 -6.93
CA LEU A 73 0.04 2.90 -7.40
C LEU A 73 -0.35 2.67 -8.87
N TYR A 74 0.61 2.28 -9.71
CA TYR A 74 0.31 1.91 -11.09
C TYR A 74 -0.60 0.69 -11.14
N ARG A 75 -0.32 -0.35 -10.36
CA ARG A 75 -1.12 -1.56 -10.28
C ARG A 75 -2.48 -1.31 -9.64
N ALA A 76 -2.56 -0.47 -8.60
CA ALA A 76 -3.84 -0.04 -8.04
C ALA A 76 -4.77 0.55 -9.12
N LYS A 77 -4.21 1.31 -10.06
CA LYS A 77 -4.96 1.86 -11.20
C LYS A 77 -5.23 0.82 -12.28
N ALA A 78 -4.20 0.11 -12.74
CA ALA A 78 -4.25 -0.72 -13.96
C ALA A 78 -4.90 -2.08 -13.72
N VAL A 79 -4.64 -2.71 -12.56
CA VAL A 79 -5.15 -4.04 -12.19
C VAL A 79 -6.45 -3.92 -11.39
N PHE A 80 -6.46 -3.06 -10.37
CA PHE A 80 -7.61 -2.91 -9.46
C PHE A 80 -8.58 -1.81 -9.85
N GLY A 81 -8.35 -1.08 -10.94
CA GLY A 81 -9.27 -0.10 -11.48
C GLY A 81 -9.51 1.13 -10.59
N ALA A 82 -8.65 1.38 -9.60
CA ALA A 82 -8.79 2.47 -8.66
C ALA A 82 -8.69 3.82 -9.36
N LYS A 83 -9.70 4.68 -9.19
CA LYS A 83 -9.72 6.07 -9.70
C LYS A 83 -9.59 7.08 -8.57
N ARG A 84 -10.09 6.72 -7.40
CA ARG A 84 -10.04 7.50 -6.17
C ARG A 84 -9.56 6.59 -5.04
N MET A 85 -8.69 7.10 -4.18
CA MET A 85 -8.15 6.30 -3.08
C MET A 85 -7.79 7.13 -1.86
N ILE A 86 -7.75 6.47 -0.74
CA ILE A 86 -7.11 6.95 0.48
C ILE A 86 -5.80 6.19 0.64
N ILE A 87 -4.68 6.92 0.64
CA ILE A 87 -3.36 6.33 0.81
C ILE A 87 -2.99 6.41 2.30
N ILE A 88 -2.74 5.26 2.91
CA ILE A 88 -2.40 5.15 4.33
C ILE A 88 -0.97 4.64 4.45
N THR A 89 -0.08 5.50 4.93
CA THR A 89 1.33 5.18 5.13
C THR A 89 1.97 6.20 6.07
N GLN A 90 3.25 6.02 6.43
CA GLN A 90 3.98 7.02 7.22
C GLN A 90 4.16 8.33 6.44
N GLU A 91 4.18 9.43 7.15
CA GLU A 91 4.22 10.79 6.58
C GLU A 91 5.37 10.99 5.58
N TYR A 92 6.55 10.44 5.88
CA TYR A 92 7.72 10.57 4.99
C TYR A 92 7.51 9.89 3.61
N HIS A 93 6.65 8.87 3.51
CA HIS A 93 6.24 8.23 2.27
C HIS A 93 5.03 8.91 1.61
N LEU A 94 4.15 9.48 2.42
CA LEU A 94 2.83 9.93 2.01
C LEU A 94 2.90 10.99 0.90
N HIS A 95 3.79 11.97 1.03
CA HIS A 95 3.97 13.03 0.04
C HIS A 95 4.37 12.47 -1.34
N ARG A 96 5.25 11.48 -1.36
CA ARG A 96 5.67 10.82 -2.60
C ARG A 96 4.53 10.02 -3.23
N ALA A 97 3.82 9.25 -2.45
CA ALA A 97 2.68 8.45 -2.91
C ALA A 97 1.57 9.33 -3.50
N LEU A 98 1.22 10.43 -2.82
CA LEU A 98 0.23 11.39 -3.32
C LEU A 98 0.66 12.08 -4.63
N HIS A 99 1.97 12.41 -4.77
CA HIS A 99 2.50 12.95 -6.01
C HIS A 99 2.36 11.96 -7.16
N ILE A 100 2.80 10.72 -6.97
CA ILE A 100 2.71 9.67 -7.99
C ILE A 100 1.25 9.37 -8.37
N ALA A 101 0.35 9.25 -7.40
CA ALA A 101 -1.07 9.03 -7.67
C ALA A 101 -1.66 10.13 -8.57
N ARG A 102 -1.29 11.40 -8.32
CA ARG A 102 -1.70 12.54 -9.13
C ARG A 102 -1.13 12.48 -10.55
N GLU A 103 0.16 12.18 -10.72
CA GLU A 103 0.79 12.00 -12.03
C GLU A 103 0.14 10.86 -12.83
N LEU A 104 -0.29 9.81 -12.15
CA LEU A 104 -1.07 8.72 -12.75
C LEU A 104 -2.54 9.11 -13.03
N GLY A 105 -2.97 10.32 -12.70
CA GLY A 105 -4.34 10.82 -12.95
C GLY A 105 -5.38 10.25 -11.99
N MET A 106 -4.98 9.84 -10.80
CA MET A 106 -5.89 9.39 -9.73
C MET A 106 -6.19 10.50 -8.74
N GLU A 107 -7.39 10.52 -8.20
CA GLU A 107 -7.75 11.36 -7.06
C GLU A 107 -7.31 10.64 -5.77
N ALA A 108 -6.40 11.26 -5.02
CA ALA A 108 -5.89 10.65 -3.80
C ALA A 108 -5.86 11.63 -2.63
N VAL A 109 -6.26 11.15 -1.47
CA VAL A 109 -6.05 11.81 -0.18
C VAL A 109 -5.15 10.94 0.68
N GLY A 110 -4.45 11.54 1.64
CA GLY A 110 -3.49 10.84 2.47
C GLY A 110 -3.88 10.85 3.94
N VAL A 111 -3.64 9.72 4.61
CA VAL A 111 -3.74 9.58 6.06
C VAL A 111 -2.41 9.09 6.59
N SER A 112 -1.82 9.83 7.55
CA SER A 112 -0.58 9.40 8.19
C SER A 112 -0.83 8.26 9.18
N ALA A 113 0.00 7.23 9.08
CA ALA A 113 0.01 6.09 10.00
C ALA A 113 1.12 6.20 11.06
N ASP A 114 1.62 7.39 11.34
CA ASP A 114 2.64 7.62 12.36
C ASP A 114 2.00 7.71 13.76
N LEU A 115 1.69 6.56 14.36
CA LEU A 115 1.10 6.48 15.71
C LEU A 115 2.14 6.63 16.82
N ARG A 116 3.44 6.47 16.49
CA ARG A 116 4.56 6.52 17.43
C ARG A 116 5.87 6.92 16.73
N PRO A 117 6.88 7.39 17.47
CA PRO A 117 8.23 7.55 16.90
C PRO A 117 8.87 6.18 16.63
N TYR A 118 9.41 5.97 15.42
CA TYR A 118 10.05 4.72 15.02
C TYR A 118 11.57 4.79 15.14
N ARG A 119 12.19 3.68 15.55
CA ARG A 119 13.66 3.57 15.53
C ARG A 119 14.16 3.63 14.09
N GLY A 120 15.15 4.50 13.83
CA GLY A 120 15.76 4.62 12.51
C GLY A 120 15.05 5.57 11.54
N GLN A 121 14.11 6.39 12.00
CA GLN A 121 13.40 7.40 11.20
C GLN A 121 14.35 8.22 10.31
N THR A 122 15.51 8.64 10.83
CA THR A 122 16.51 9.41 10.08
C THR A 122 17.08 8.65 8.89
N ARG A 123 17.30 7.32 9.02
CA ARG A 123 17.77 6.47 7.90
C ARG A 123 16.68 6.27 6.85
N TYR A 124 15.42 6.13 7.27
CA TYR A 124 14.28 6.05 6.36
C TYR A 124 14.12 7.34 5.56
N ASN A 125 14.19 8.50 6.22
CA ASN A 125 14.13 9.79 5.56
C ASN A 125 15.27 9.98 4.53
N ALA A 126 16.49 9.53 4.83
CA ALA A 126 17.61 9.61 3.89
C ALA A 126 17.42 8.71 2.66
N ARG A 127 16.92 7.48 2.85
CA ARG A 127 16.58 6.56 1.74
C ARG A 127 15.46 7.11 0.87
N GLU A 128 14.50 7.78 1.49
CA GLU A 128 13.39 8.41 0.80
C GLU A 128 13.84 9.45 -0.23
N HIS A 129 14.86 10.24 0.08
CA HIS A 129 15.40 11.20 -0.88
C HIS A 129 15.91 10.54 -2.17
N LEU A 130 16.55 9.38 -2.08
CA LEU A 130 17.00 8.61 -3.26
C LEU A 130 15.83 7.92 -3.99
N ALA A 131 14.88 7.36 -3.25
CA ALA A 131 13.70 6.74 -3.82
C ALA A 131 12.84 7.74 -4.60
N ARG A 132 12.71 8.97 -4.12
CA ARG A 132 11.99 10.06 -4.81
C ARG A 132 12.52 10.31 -6.23
N PHE A 133 13.85 10.31 -6.42
CA PHE A 133 14.44 10.49 -7.75
C PHE A 133 14.06 9.34 -8.70
N LYS A 134 14.19 8.09 -8.25
CA LYS A 134 13.84 6.93 -9.06
C LYS A 134 12.37 6.95 -9.49
N ASP A 135 11.48 7.11 -8.52
CA ASP A 135 10.03 7.07 -8.75
C ASP A 135 9.54 8.28 -9.57
N PHE A 136 10.17 9.47 -9.41
CA PHE A 136 9.89 10.64 -10.23
C PHE A 136 10.16 10.37 -11.71
N PHE A 137 11.30 9.78 -12.04
CA PHE A 137 11.63 9.44 -13.44
C PHE A 137 10.74 8.30 -13.98
N ALA A 138 10.36 7.33 -13.16
CA ALA A 138 9.44 6.27 -13.57
C ALA A 138 8.05 6.85 -13.86
N ALA A 139 7.52 7.69 -12.98
CA ALA A 139 6.24 8.37 -13.19
C ALA A 139 6.24 9.29 -14.42
N ALA A 140 7.34 10.04 -14.65
CA ALA A 140 7.48 10.92 -15.80
C ALA A 140 7.55 10.17 -17.14
N LYS A 141 8.09 8.95 -17.15
CA LYS A 141 8.11 8.09 -18.35
C LYS A 141 6.75 7.43 -18.61
N GLY A 142 5.94 7.21 -17.59
CA GLY A 142 4.67 6.51 -17.71
C GLY A 142 4.81 5.04 -18.15
N GLU A 143 6.03 4.49 -18.13
CA GLU A 143 6.33 3.13 -18.53
C GLU A 143 6.32 2.22 -17.31
N TYR A 144 5.60 1.11 -17.42
CA TYR A 144 5.59 0.01 -16.46
C TYR A 144 6.19 -1.21 -17.13
N ASP A 145 7.36 -1.64 -16.67
CA ASP A 145 8.09 -2.77 -17.23
C ASP A 145 7.71 -4.12 -16.58
N GLY A 146 6.81 -4.10 -15.61
CA GLY A 146 6.37 -5.29 -14.88
C GLY A 146 5.25 -6.06 -15.58
N HIS A 147 4.99 -7.27 -15.07
CA HIS A 147 3.82 -8.05 -15.48
C HIS A 147 2.54 -7.43 -14.89
N LEU A 148 1.49 -7.34 -15.70
CA LEU A 148 0.16 -6.95 -15.21
C LEU A 148 -0.72 -8.19 -15.12
N ASP A 149 -1.23 -8.45 -13.95
CA ASP A 149 -2.27 -9.44 -13.73
C ASP A 149 -3.56 -9.06 -14.46
N PRO A 150 -4.45 -10.03 -14.70
CA PRO A 150 -5.80 -9.73 -15.16
C PRO A 150 -6.49 -8.74 -14.23
N PRO A 151 -7.39 -7.88 -14.77
CA PRO A 151 -8.11 -6.92 -13.94
C PRO A 151 -8.89 -7.60 -12.81
N VAL A 152 -8.80 -7.04 -11.62
CA VAL A 152 -9.51 -7.46 -10.40
C VAL A 152 -10.65 -6.51 -10.12
N ASP A 153 -11.86 -7.02 -9.91
CA ASP A 153 -13.02 -6.22 -9.52
C ASP A 153 -13.03 -6.02 -8.00
N LEU A 154 -12.84 -4.80 -7.55
CA LEU A 154 -12.90 -4.43 -6.12
C LEU A 154 -14.31 -4.54 -5.49
N ASN A 155 -15.36 -4.82 -6.28
CA ASN A 155 -16.67 -5.18 -5.77
C ASN A 155 -16.86 -6.71 -5.63
N GLY A 156 -15.84 -7.49 -5.98
CA GLY A 156 -15.80 -8.94 -5.85
C GLY A 156 -15.35 -9.40 -4.47
N ASP A 157 -14.81 -10.61 -4.41
CA ASP A 157 -14.31 -11.22 -3.18
C ASP A 157 -12.78 -11.09 -3.10
N GLY A 158 -12.28 -10.33 -2.13
CA GLY A 158 -10.85 -10.15 -1.87
C GLY A 158 -10.11 -11.44 -1.48
N ASN A 159 -10.83 -12.54 -1.20
CA ASN A 159 -10.21 -13.84 -0.95
C ASN A 159 -9.76 -14.55 -2.25
N GLU A 160 -10.10 -14.02 -3.41
CA GLU A 160 -9.67 -14.53 -4.71
C GLU A 160 -8.33 -13.90 -5.17
N THR A 161 -7.72 -12.99 -4.36
CA THR A 161 -6.47 -12.28 -4.67
C THR A 161 -5.28 -12.75 -3.85
#